data_053e993d0efa7fea817a2de239f7288f
#
_entry.id   053e993d0efa7fea817a2de239f7288f
#
_cell.length_a   1.000
_cell.length_b   1.000
_cell.length_c   1.000
_cell.angle_alpha   90.00
_cell.angle_beta   90.00
_cell.angle_gamma   90.00
#
_symmetry.space_group_name_H-M   'P 1'
#
loop_
_entity.id
_entity.type
_entity.pdbx_description
1 polymer ?
#
loop_
_entity_poly.entity_id
_entity_poly.type
_entity_poly.pdbx_seq_one_letter_code
_entity_poly.pdbx_strand_id
1 'polypeptide(L)'
;MMIPRINRKALGIGWLVVCALWIGAMAPFGFSNDAPPMSASPEDLAVAESLSRVFRHVGEMLEPTVAHVETTREIETQPLAQMPGNPFGEELMRRFFGQDIPRKFNQHSLGSGVVVDPDGYILTNNHLVSGAGKIMVKLFVAGPAEYEGKLIGVDPDTDLALIKIEATGLQAATFGDSSKMEVGDWVIAVGNPFGLDHTVTTGTVSAMGRRIGLAKYENLIQTDAAINPGNSGGPLANIHGEVIGINAAITSPSGAFAGIGMAIPSNTATKVLEALRTKGKVVRGFLGVEMQALTPELAQALGAGGTEGVLIAQVSPDSPAGKADLRNGDIITNIAGRAVKSPEVLQEMVASMSPGDKVSIEIVRDGKPQRIEAVLGERATVAATGEQTAPVAAFLGITVQDLTPEVAAQLGYEMNQGVLVAEVAPGSAAERAGVKRGDLIEEVARKQVHNVDEYNAAIEAASSKPTIAFRIRSGKLARYLALPTK
;
A
#
# COMPACT_ATOMS: atom_id res chain seq x y z
N MET A 1 -29.76 -54.07 36.46
CA MET A 1 -29.93 -52.76 37.12
C MET A 1 -31.03 -52.02 36.37
N MET A 2 -32.22 -51.93 36.98
CA MET A 2 -33.48 -51.45 36.37
C MET A 2 -33.54 -49.93 36.44
N ILE A 3 -33.75 -49.25 35.31
CA ILE A 3 -33.98 -47.81 35.24
C ILE A 3 -35.51 -47.60 35.31
N PRO A 4 -36.05 -46.75 36.20
CA PRO A 4 -37.48 -46.51 36.33
C PRO A 4 -37.95 -45.59 35.16
N ARG A 5 -39.07 -45.98 34.54
CA ARG A 5 -39.77 -45.20 33.51
C ARG A 5 -40.46 -43.99 34.15
N ILE A 6 -40.06 -42.78 33.76
CA ILE A 6 -40.71 -41.53 34.16
C ILE A 6 -41.98 -41.32 33.29
N ASN A 7 -43.10 -41.15 33.96
CA ASN A 7 -44.43 -41.02 33.38
C ASN A 7 -44.61 -39.62 32.75
N ARG A 8 -44.63 -39.55 31.42
CA ARG A 8 -44.70 -38.32 30.62
C ARG A 8 -46.01 -37.50 30.72
N LYS A 9 -47.02 -38.00 31.46
CA LYS A 9 -48.32 -37.31 31.60
C LYS A 9 -48.38 -36.29 32.73
N ALA A 10 -47.42 -36.28 33.65
CA ALA A 10 -47.41 -35.33 34.78
C ALA A 10 -46.68 -33.99 34.48
N LEU A 11 -45.88 -33.94 33.40
CA LEU A 11 -45.12 -32.72 33.08
C LEU A 11 -45.92 -31.68 32.22
N GLY A 12 -47.04 -32.10 31.62
CA GLY A 12 -47.79 -31.19 30.73
C GLY A 12 -48.68 -30.21 31.49
N ILE A 13 -49.12 -30.50 32.69
CA ILE A 13 -50.05 -29.63 33.44
C ILE A 13 -49.31 -28.57 34.25
N GLY A 14 -48.09 -28.85 34.68
CA GLY A 14 -47.28 -27.84 35.39
C GLY A 14 -46.85 -26.64 34.57
N TRP A 15 -46.61 -26.82 33.28
CA TRP A 15 -46.20 -25.73 32.38
C TRP A 15 -47.36 -24.80 31.97
N LEU A 16 -48.56 -25.31 31.85
CA LEU A 16 -49.75 -24.48 31.52
C LEU A 16 -50.15 -23.57 32.68
N VAL A 17 -49.96 -23.96 33.93
CA VAL A 17 -50.26 -23.13 35.10
C VAL A 17 -49.20 -22.02 35.28
N VAL A 18 -47.93 -22.28 34.98
CA VAL A 18 -46.87 -21.29 35.08
C VAL A 18 -46.99 -20.24 33.96
N CYS A 19 -47.37 -20.63 32.73
CA CYS A 19 -47.64 -19.69 31.66
C CYS A 19 -48.89 -18.83 31.87
N ALA A 20 -49.94 -19.38 32.51
CA ALA A 20 -51.14 -18.61 32.82
C ALA A 20 -50.93 -17.56 33.93
N LEU A 21 -50.07 -17.83 34.91
CA LEU A 21 -49.68 -16.84 35.93
C LEU A 21 -48.77 -15.73 35.45
N TRP A 22 -47.98 -15.98 34.35
CA TRP A 22 -47.14 -14.94 33.76
C TRP A 22 -47.93 -13.99 32.81
N ILE A 23 -49.00 -14.47 32.19
CA ILE A 23 -49.83 -13.64 31.29
C ILE A 23 -50.74 -12.68 32.10
N GLY A 24 -51.07 -13.04 33.37
CA GLY A 24 -51.88 -12.18 34.25
C GLY A 24 -51.12 -11.02 34.91
N ALA A 25 -49.79 -10.99 34.86
CA ALA A 25 -48.97 -9.94 35.48
C ALA A 25 -48.40 -8.93 34.49
N MET A 26 -48.68 -9.05 33.21
CA MET A 26 -48.43 -7.97 32.25
C MET A 26 -49.56 -6.95 32.35
N ALA A 27 -49.44 -5.96 33.26
CA ALA A 27 -50.16 -4.74 33.13
C ALA A 27 -49.85 -4.17 31.69
N PRO A 28 -50.82 -3.68 30.94
CA PRO A 28 -50.54 -3.04 29.68
C PRO A 28 -49.63 -1.87 29.99
N PHE A 29 -48.34 -2.01 29.66
CA PHE A 29 -47.50 -0.85 29.44
C PHE A 29 -48.16 -0.12 28.29
N GLY A 30 -48.99 0.83 28.63
CA GLY A 30 -49.52 1.80 27.69
C GLY A 30 -48.29 2.53 27.16
N PHE A 31 -47.84 2.17 25.97
CA PHE A 31 -47.04 3.09 25.19
C PHE A 31 -48.00 4.27 24.95
N SER A 32 -47.85 5.33 25.76
CA SER A 32 -48.50 6.56 25.43
C SER A 32 -47.95 7.00 24.07
N ASN A 33 -48.81 6.96 23.07
CA ASN A 33 -48.52 7.50 21.74
C ASN A 33 -48.42 9.03 21.73
N ASP A 34 -48.24 9.64 22.92
CA ASP A 34 -48.17 11.09 23.12
C ASP A 34 -46.73 11.64 23.05
N ALA A 35 -45.75 10.87 22.53
CA ALA A 35 -44.54 11.52 22.07
C ALA A 35 -44.92 12.40 20.86
N PRO A 36 -44.79 13.73 20.93
CA PRO A 36 -45.03 14.57 19.77
C PRO A 36 -44.20 14.04 18.60
N PRO A 37 -44.71 13.99 17.39
CA PRO A 37 -43.93 13.59 16.25
C PRO A 37 -42.68 14.48 16.28
N MET A 38 -41.49 13.85 16.36
CA MET A 38 -40.21 14.55 16.26
C MET A 38 -40.09 15.05 14.80
N SER A 39 -40.78 16.15 14.51
CA SER A 39 -40.60 16.90 13.29
C SER A 39 -39.39 17.81 13.49
N ALA A 40 -38.38 17.68 12.61
CA ALA A 40 -37.29 18.65 12.58
C ALA A 40 -37.87 20.06 12.44
N SER A 41 -37.27 21.06 13.07
CA SER A 41 -37.69 22.43 12.92
C SER A 41 -37.60 22.88 11.46
N PRO A 42 -38.41 23.85 11.00
CA PRO A 42 -38.25 24.40 9.64
C PRO A 42 -36.83 24.92 9.38
N GLU A 43 -36.13 25.41 10.38
CA GLU A 43 -34.76 25.90 10.30
C GLU A 43 -33.77 24.72 10.09
N ASP A 44 -33.93 23.62 10.83
CA ASP A 44 -33.08 22.41 10.66
C ASP A 44 -33.30 21.79 9.27
N LEU A 45 -34.55 21.74 8.81
CA LEU A 45 -34.88 21.27 7.45
C LEU A 45 -34.24 22.14 6.37
N ALA A 46 -34.26 23.47 6.53
CA ALA A 46 -33.64 24.38 5.58
C ALA A 46 -32.14 24.19 5.46
N VAL A 47 -31.44 23.91 6.58
CA VAL A 47 -30.00 23.58 6.58
C VAL A 47 -29.76 22.27 5.85
N ALA A 48 -30.51 21.21 6.16
CA ALA A 48 -30.38 19.90 5.52
C ALA A 48 -30.66 19.96 4.00
N GLU A 49 -31.68 20.70 3.58
CA GLU A 49 -31.98 20.92 2.17
C GLU A 49 -30.91 21.74 1.47
N SER A 50 -30.27 22.71 2.16
CA SER A 50 -29.16 23.49 1.62
C SER A 50 -27.97 22.59 1.33
N LEU A 51 -27.59 21.72 2.28
CA LEU A 51 -26.52 20.76 2.10
C LEU A 51 -26.81 19.76 0.95
N SER A 52 -28.04 19.27 0.88
CA SER A 52 -28.49 18.39 -0.21
C SER A 52 -28.40 19.08 -1.59
N ARG A 53 -28.70 20.39 -1.66
CA ARG A 53 -28.53 21.18 -2.90
C ARG A 53 -27.05 21.27 -3.31
N VAL A 54 -26.15 21.50 -2.34
CA VAL A 54 -24.70 21.54 -2.61
C VAL A 54 -24.22 20.22 -3.20
N PHE A 55 -24.55 19.09 -2.57
CA PHE A 55 -24.11 17.77 -3.06
C PHE A 55 -24.65 17.46 -4.46
N ARG A 56 -25.93 17.76 -4.72
CA ARG A 56 -26.53 17.59 -6.05
C ARG A 56 -25.83 18.46 -7.09
N HIS A 57 -25.60 19.73 -6.78
CA HIS A 57 -24.95 20.65 -7.70
C HIS A 57 -23.53 20.23 -8.03
N VAL A 58 -22.75 19.77 -7.03
CA VAL A 58 -21.41 19.23 -7.26
C VAL A 58 -21.45 17.97 -8.12
N GLY A 59 -22.40 17.06 -7.88
CA GLY A 59 -22.63 15.89 -8.73
C GLY A 59 -22.87 16.29 -10.19
N GLU A 60 -23.83 17.19 -10.44
CA GLU A 60 -24.18 17.71 -11.76
C GLU A 60 -22.99 18.39 -12.47
N MET A 61 -22.14 19.10 -11.73
CA MET A 61 -20.94 19.73 -12.28
C MET A 61 -19.88 18.71 -12.71
N LEU A 62 -19.74 17.61 -11.95
CA LEU A 62 -18.70 16.61 -12.17
C LEU A 62 -19.08 15.54 -13.19
N GLU A 63 -20.37 15.17 -13.28
CA GLU A 63 -20.85 14.14 -14.21
C GLU A 63 -20.26 14.24 -15.63
N PRO A 64 -20.26 15.43 -16.29
CA PRO A 64 -19.68 15.57 -17.62
C PRO A 64 -18.16 15.39 -17.70
N THR A 65 -17.48 15.43 -16.55
CA THR A 65 -16.02 15.28 -16.45
C THR A 65 -15.60 13.83 -16.10
N VAL A 66 -16.56 12.93 -15.90
CA VAL A 66 -16.29 11.54 -15.49
C VAL A 66 -16.54 10.60 -16.66
N ALA A 67 -15.50 9.86 -17.01
CA ALA A 67 -15.53 8.84 -18.04
C ALA A 67 -15.67 7.44 -17.42
N HIS A 68 -16.40 6.54 -18.07
CA HIS A 68 -16.28 5.10 -17.81
C HIS A 68 -15.10 4.56 -18.59
N VAL A 69 -14.25 3.78 -17.94
CA VAL A 69 -13.06 3.15 -18.54
C VAL A 69 -13.21 1.64 -18.45
N GLU A 70 -13.27 1.00 -19.60
CA GLU A 70 -13.30 -0.46 -19.74
C GLU A 70 -12.01 -0.92 -20.39
N THR A 71 -11.36 -1.94 -19.83
CA THR A 71 -10.16 -2.52 -20.39
C THR A 71 -10.30 -4.01 -20.60
N THR A 72 -9.71 -4.51 -21.68
CA THR A 72 -9.68 -5.93 -22.00
C THR A 72 -8.23 -6.40 -22.07
N ARG A 73 -7.92 -7.43 -21.29
CA ARG A 73 -6.61 -8.07 -21.28
C ARG A 73 -6.76 -9.53 -21.68
N GLU A 74 -6.00 -9.97 -22.67
CA GLU A 74 -5.91 -11.37 -23.02
C GLU A 74 -4.93 -12.09 -22.07
N ILE A 75 -5.42 -13.06 -21.31
CA ILE A 75 -4.60 -13.90 -20.44
C ILE A 75 -4.43 -15.26 -21.07
N GLU A 76 -3.19 -15.66 -21.32
CA GLU A 76 -2.84 -17.02 -21.67
C GLU A 76 -2.70 -17.86 -20.39
N THR A 77 -3.57 -18.86 -20.23
CA THR A 77 -3.42 -19.84 -19.15
C THR A 77 -2.29 -20.80 -19.48
N GLN A 78 -1.30 -20.90 -18.60
CA GLN A 78 -0.35 -22.01 -18.67
C GLN A 78 -1.11 -23.32 -18.44
N PRO A 79 -0.81 -24.39 -19.21
CA PRO A 79 -1.45 -25.68 -19.02
C PRO A 79 -1.27 -26.16 -17.58
N LEU A 80 -2.37 -26.51 -16.90
CA LEU A 80 -2.36 -27.02 -15.51
C LEU A 80 -1.41 -28.22 -15.31
N ALA A 81 -1.08 -28.92 -16.41
CA ALA A 81 -0.12 -30.03 -16.44
C ALA A 81 1.33 -29.65 -16.09
N GLN A 82 1.69 -28.36 -16.17
CA GLN A 82 3.03 -27.86 -15.87
C GLN A 82 3.18 -27.26 -14.46
N MET A 83 2.14 -27.27 -13.63
CA MET A 83 2.26 -26.81 -12.23
C MET A 83 2.94 -27.92 -11.39
N PRO A 84 4.10 -27.65 -10.77
CA PRO A 84 4.74 -28.60 -9.86
C PRO A 84 3.81 -28.92 -8.67
N GLY A 85 3.51 -30.22 -8.49
CA GLY A 85 2.68 -30.70 -7.36
C GLY A 85 1.19 -30.92 -7.65
N ASN A 86 0.74 -30.87 -8.90
CA ASN A 86 -0.62 -31.24 -9.25
C ASN A 86 -0.75 -32.78 -9.51
N PRO A 87 -1.31 -33.57 -8.55
CA PRO A 87 -1.48 -35.00 -8.72
C PRO A 87 -2.65 -35.38 -9.66
N PHE A 88 -3.44 -34.39 -10.10
CA PHE A 88 -4.61 -34.56 -10.95
C PHE A 88 -4.28 -34.04 -12.36
N GLY A 89 -3.63 -34.90 -13.13
CA GLY A 89 -3.20 -34.57 -14.48
C GLY A 89 -4.34 -34.17 -15.43
N GLU A 90 -3.94 -33.73 -16.63
CA GLU A 90 -4.79 -33.27 -17.75
C GLU A 90 -5.97 -34.21 -18.05
N GLU A 91 -5.82 -35.51 -17.80
CA GLU A 91 -6.81 -36.53 -18.02
C GLU A 91 -8.05 -36.42 -17.12
N LEU A 92 -7.87 -36.08 -15.83
CA LEU A 92 -9.00 -35.91 -14.90
C LEU A 92 -9.78 -34.63 -15.19
N MET A 93 -9.07 -33.55 -15.50
CA MET A 93 -9.69 -32.27 -15.86
C MET A 93 -10.46 -32.37 -17.18
N ARG A 94 -9.94 -33.09 -18.17
CA ARG A 94 -10.61 -33.34 -19.42
C ARG A 94 -11.91 -34.19 -19.24
N ARG A 95 -11.93 -35.12 -18.27
CA ARG A 95 -13.11 -35.92 -17.94
C ARG A 95 -14.22 -35.15 -17.23
N PHE A 96 -13.88 -34.15 -16.39
CA PHE A 96 -14.86 -33.38 -15.61
C PHE A 96 -15.35 -32.12 -16.31
N PHE A 97 -14.52 -31.46 -17.11
CA PHE A 97 -14.80 -30.13 -17.70
C PHE A 97 -14.88 -30.11 -19.22
N GLY A 98 -14.75 -31.28 -19.90
CA GLY A 98 -14.81 -31.37 -21.36
C GLY A 98 -13.49 -30.98 -22.05
N GLN A 99 -13.47 -31.08 -23.40
CA GLN A 99 -12.24 -30.96 -24.20
C GLN A 99 -11.73 -29.53 -24.42
N ASP A 100 -12.51 -28.50 -24.09
CA ASP A 100 -12.19 -27.09 -24.40
C ASP A 100 -12.07 -26.21 -23.16
N ILE A 101 -10.94 -26.32 -22.47
CA ILE A 101 -10.51 -25.22 -21.61
C ILE A 101 -9.91 -24.16 -22.54
N PRO A 102 -10.48 -22.95 -22.65
CA PRO A 102 -9.91 -21.92 -23.50
C PRO A 102 -8.49 -21.60 -23.01
N ARG A 103 -7.50 -21.74 -23.90
CA ARG A 103 -6.10 -21.39 -23.61
C ARG A 103 -5.92 -19.89 -23.44
N LYS A 104 -6.91 -19.12 -23.86
CA LYS A 104 -6.96 -17.67 -23.79
C LYS A 104 -8.34 -17.25 -23.29
N PHE A 105 -8.39 -16.39 -22.31
CA PHE A 105 -9.63 -15.73 -21.90
C PHE A 105 -9.40 -14.23 -21.73
N ASN A 106 -10.44 -13.46 -22.05
CA ASN A 106 -10.42 -12.01 -21.89
C ASN A 106 -10.82 -11.67 -20.47
N GLN A 107 -9.90 -11.05 -19.73
CA GLN A 107 -10.21 -10.40 -18.47
C GLN A 107 -10.65 -8.98 -18.74
N HIS A 108 -11.82 -8.61 -18.25
CA HIS A 108 -12.32 -7.25 -18.29
C HIS A 108 -12.09 -6.56 -16.94
N SER A 109 -11.57 -5.33 -16.94
CA SER A 109 -11.55 -4.46 -15.79
C SER A 109 -12.39 -3.23 -16.07
N LEU A 110 -13.14 -2.78 -15.06
CA LEU A 110 -14.05 -1.66 -15.14
C LEU A 110 -13.66 -0.61 -14.10
N GLY A 111 -13.69 0.65 -14.49
CA GLY A 111 -13.41 1.78 -13.63
C GLY A 111 -13.90 3.09 -14.21
N SER A 112 -13.44 4.16 -13.61
CA SER A 112 -13.71 5.53 -14.03
C SER A 112 -12.44 6.25 -14.44
N GLY A 113 -12.59 7.42 -15.04
CA GLY A 113 -11.50 8.37 -15.30
C GLY A 113 -12.02 9.79 -15.20
N VAL A 114 -11.10 10.72 -15.00
CA VAL A 114 -11.40 12.15 -14.94
C VAL A 114 -10.90 12.82 -16.22
N VAL A 115 -11.78 13.49 -16.96
CA VAL A 115 -11.42 14.32 -18.09
C VAL A 115 -10.62 15.53 -17.58
N VAL A 116 -9.36 15.64 -17.96
CA VAL A 116 -8.44 16.67 -17.44
C VAL A 116 -8.10 17.74 -18.45
N ASP A 117 -8.55 17.57 -19.70
CA ASP A 117 -8.32 18.50 -20.77
C ASP A 117 -9.44 18.43 -21.82
N PRO A 118 -9.92 19.54 -22.39
CA PRO A 118 -10.94 19.56 -23.43
C PRO A 118 -10.61 18.76 -24.70
N ASP A 119 -9.33 18.49 -24.93
CA ASP A 119 -8.85 17.71 -26.08
C ASP A 119 -8.89 16.19 -25.86
N GLY A 120 -9.48 15.70 -24.74
CA GLY A 120 -9.70 14.28 -24.53
C GLY A 120 -8.60 13.55 -23.77
N TYR A 121 -7.85 14.24 -22.92
CA TYR A 121 -6.99 13.60 -21.95
C TYR A 121 -7.80 13.17 -20.71
N ILE A 122 -7.59 11.94 -20.27
CA ILE A 122 -8.32 11.32 -19.16
C ILE A 122 -7.30 10.72 -18.18
N LEU A 123 -7.36 11.15 -16.93
CA LEU A 123 -6.58 10.60 -15.84
C LEU A 123 -7.36 9.47 -15.17
N THR A 124 -6.70 8.34 -14.91
CA THR A 124 -7.30 7.16 -14.25
C THR A 124 -6.25 6.43 -13.41
N ASN A 125 -6.61 5.29 -12.80
CA ASN A 125 -5.63 4.48 -12.09
C ASN A 125 -4.82 3.59 -13.03
N ASN A 126 -3.54 3.38 -12.70
CA ASN A 126 -2.66 2.50 -13.43
C ASN A 126 -3.13 1.04 -13.40
N HIS A 127 -3.60 0.55 -12.23
CA HIS A 127 -4.06 -0.85 -12.11
C HIS A 127 -5.23 -1.19 -13.04
N LEU A 128 -6.03 -0.22 -13.49
CA LEU A 128 -7.11 -0.42 -14.45
C LEU A 128 -6.59 -0.66 -15.87
N VAL A 129 -5.49 -0.02 -16.26
CA VAL A 129 -4.99 -0.03 -17.65
C VAL A 129 -3.71 -0.84 -17.83
N SER A 130 -3.06 -1.25 -16.74
CA SER A 130 -1.81 -1.99 -16.79
C SER A 130 -1.97 -3.34 -17.48
N GLY A 131 -1.22 -3.54 -18.58
CA GLY A 131 -1.27 -4.74 -19.40
C GLY A 131 -2.55 -4.90 -20.21
N ALA A 132 -3.37 -3.86 -20.35
CA ALA A 132 -4.55 -3.87 -21.22
C ALA A 132 -4.12 -3.97 -22.70
N GLY A 133 -4.75 -4.89 -23.43
CA GLY A 133 -4.61 -4.98 -24.89
C GLY A 133 -5.53 -3.97 -25.61
N LYS A 134 -6.64 -3.61 -24.98
CA LYS A 134 -7.60 -2.61 -25.49
C LYS A 134 -8.16 -1.79 -24.36
N ILE A 135 -8.30 -0.49 -24.57
CA ILE A 135 -8.94 0.46 -23.65
C ILE A 135 -10.13 1.08 -24.38
N MET A 136 -11.31 0.99 -23.78
CA MET A 136 -12.53 1.66 -24.26
C MET A 136 -12.97 2.70 -23.22
N VAL A 137 -13.36 3.86 -23.70
CA VAL A 137 -13.80 4.97 -22.88
C VAL A 137 -15.19 5.37 -23.33
N LYS A 138 -16.13 5.44 -22.36
CA LYS A 138 -17.48 5.93 -22.61
C LYS A 138 -17.69 7.27 -21.90
N LEU A 139 -18.20 8.23 -22.64
CA LEU A 139 -18.62 9.53 -22.14
C LEU A 139 -20.14 9.65 -22.25
N PHE A 140 -20.75 10.38 -21.33
CA PHE A 140 -22.21 10.55 -21.25
C PHE A 140 -22.66 11.99 -21.52
N VAL A 141 -21.78 12.82 -22.07
CA VAL A 141 -22.07 14.20 -22.47
C VAL A 141 -22.87 14.17 -23.78
N ALA A 142 -24.12 14.62 -23.74
CA ALA A 142 -25.06 14.62 -24.88
C ALA A 142 -25.45 13.22 -25.41
N GLY A 143 -25.35 12.17 -24.57
CA GLY A 143 -25.63 10.78 -24.89
C GLY A 143 -24.37 9.89 -24.82
N PRO A 144 -24.54 8.57 -24.80
CA PRO A 144 -23.41 7.66 -24.71
C PRO A 144 -22.57 7.67 -25.99
N ALA A 145 -21.30 8.06 -25.86
CA ALA A 145 -20.31 8.02 -26.93
C ALA A 145 -19.13 7.15 -26.49
N GLU A 146 -18.73 6.19 -27.32
CA GLU A 146 -17.62 5.28 -27.07
C GLU A 146 -16.40 5.68 -27.92
N TYR A 147 -15.24 5.68 -27.28
CA TYR A 147 -13.96 5.99 -27.90
C TYR A 147 -12.94 4.91 -27.58
N GLU A 148 -12.05 4.63 -28.53
CA GLU A 148 -10.86 3.86 -28.23
C GLU A 148 -9.82 4.75 -27.55
N GLY A 149 -9.33 4.33 -26.38
CA GLY A 149 -8.38 5.03 -25.57
C GLY A 149 -6.94 4.62 -25.92
N LYS A 150 -6.09 5.60 -26.19
CA LYS A 150 -4.64 5.40 -26.34
C LYS A 150 -3.93 5.70 -25.03
N LEU A 151 -3.18 4.73 -24.51
CA LEU A 151 -2.35 4.92 -23.32
C LEU A 151 -1.19 5.88 -23.65
N ILE A 152 -1.12 7.02 -22.97
CA ILE A 152 -0.05 8.00 -23.12
C ILE A 152 1.12 7.68 -22.20
N GLY A 153 0.84 7.28 -20.98
CA GLY A 153 1.84 6.88 -20.02
C GLY A 153 1.24 6.40 -18.70
N VAL A 154 2.07 5.76 -17.90
CA VAL A 154 1.70 5.21 -16.59
C VAL A 154 2.71 5.63 -15.53
N ASP A 155 2.23 5.70 -14.30
CA ASP A 155 3.04 5.82 -13.10
C ASP A 155 2.61 4.76 -12.08
N PRO A 156 3.19 3.56 -12.12
CA PRO A 156 2.89 2.49 -11.17
C PRO A 156 3.23 2.86 -9.72
N ASP A 157 4.19 3.77 -9.56
CA ASP A 157 4.66 4.20 -8.23
C ASP A 157 3.63 5.07 -7.47
N THR A 158 2.63 5.64 -8.16
CA THR A 158 1.48 6.36 -7.55
C THR A 158 0.12 5.80 -7.96
N ASP A 159 0.11 4.72 -8.75
CA ASP A 159 -1.10 4.11 -9.32
C ASP A 159 -1.92 5.06 -10.21
N LEU A 160 -1.27 5.88 -11.04
CA LEU A 160 -1.93 6.78 -12.00
C LEU A 160 -1.55 6.45 -13.45
N ALA A 161 -2.48 6.73 -14.36
CA ALA A 161 -2.29 6.58 -15.80
C ALA A 161 -3.00 7.69 -16.58
N LEU A 162 -2.46 8.05 -17.73
CA LEU A 162 -3.03 9.03 -18.65
C LEU A 162 -3.45 8.36 -19.95
N ILE A 163 -4.71 8.53 -20.34
CA ILE A 163 -5.31 8.05 -21.57
C ILE A 163 -5.64 9.24 -22.45
N LYS A 164 -5.55 9.08 -23.77
CA LYS A 164 -6.02 10.05 -24.78
C LYS A 164 -7.10 9.38 -25.64
N ILE A 165 -8.19 10.10 -25.84
CA ILE A 165 -9.26 9.75 -26.79
C ILE A 165 -9.38 10.80 -27.89
N GLU A 166 -9.85 10.42 -29.05
CA GLU A 166 -10.07 11.33 -30.17
C GLU A 166 -11.42 12.05 -30.03
N ALA A 167 -11.48 12.94 -29.04
CA ALA A 167 -12.62 13.83 -28.77
C ALA A 167 -12.10 15.23 -28.42
N THR A 168 -12.89 16.24 -28.71
CA THR A 168 -12.57 17.65 -28.45
C THR A 168 -13.78 18.40 -27.87
N GLY A 169 -13.55 19.52 -27.23
CA GLY A 169 -14.60 20.33 -26.64
C GLY A 169 -15.23 19.69 -25.38
N LEU A 170 -14.53 18.78 -24.74
CA LEU A 170 -14.97 18.14 -23.51
C LEU A 170 -14.91 19.12 -22.33
N GLN A 171 -15.78 18.91 -21.35
CA GLN A 171 -15.68 19.60 -20.07
C GLN A 171 -14.58 18.94 -19.24
N ALA A 172 -13.54 19.70 -18.91
CA ALA A 172 -12.46 19.25 -18.04
C ALA A 172 -12.79 19.55 -16.56
N ALA A 173 -12.39 18.65 -15.67
CA ALA A 173 -12.51 18.85 -14.23
C ALA A 173 -11.52 19.92 -13.73
N THR A 174 -11.94 20.69 -12.75
CA THR A 174 -11.07 21.63 -12.03
C THR A 174 -10.44 20.93 -10.83
N PHE A 175 -9.12 21.02 -10.71
CA PHE A 175 -8.38 20.46 -9.58
C PHE A 175 -8.23 21.50 -8.48
N GLY A 176 -8.58 21.12 -7.25
CA GLY A 176 -8.33 21.87 -6.02
C GLY A 176 -6.99 21.51 -5.38
N ASP A 177 -6.62 22.25 -4.35
CA ASP A 177 -5.41 22.01 -3.55
C ASP A 177 -5.69 21.06 -2.40
N SER A 178 -5.29 19.79 -2.54
CA SER A 178 -5.48 18.76 -1.52
C SER A 178 -4.72 19.01 -0.22
N SER A 179 -3.72 19.90 -0.19
CA SER A 179 -3.01 20.26 1.03
C SER A 179 -3.80 21.16 1.97
N LYS A 180 -4.90 21.73 1.50
CA LYS A 180 -5.82 22.57 2.28
C LYS A 180 -6.98 21.78 2.89
N MET A 181 -7.11 20.49 2.56
CA MET A 181 -8.16 19.65 3.13
C MET A 181 -7.85 19.27 4.56
N GLU A 182 -8.87 19.31 5.39
CA GLU A 182 -8.80 18.95 6.80
C GLU A 182 -9.71 17.73 7.09
N VAL A 183 -9.39 17.02 8.16
CA VAL A 183 -10.24 15.91 8.64
C VAL A 183 -11.60 16.46 9.08
N GLY A 184 -12.68 15.89 8.55
CA GLY A 184 -14.04 16.35 8.76
C GLY A 184 -14.63 17.15 7.58
N ASP A 185 -13.81 17.58 6.61
CA ASP A 185 -14.31 18.25 5.41
C ASP A 185 -15.22 17.32 4.59
N TRP A 186 -16.33 17.86 4.10
CA TRP A 186 -17.22 17.14 3.21
C TRP A 186 -16.57 16.87 1.86
N VAL A 187 -16.74 15.63 1.38
CA VAL A 187 -16.26 15.19 0.06
C VAL A 187 -17.34 14.43 -0.68
N ILE A 188 -17.28 14.52 -2.01
CA ILE A 188 -18.18 13.88 -2.94
C ILE A 188 -17.36 13.01 -3.89
N ALA A 189 -17.59 11.69 -3.88
CA ALA A 189 -17.00 10.77 -4.83
C ALA A 189 -17.96 10.53 -5.99
N VAL A 190 -17.47 10.63 -7.22
CA VAL A 190 -18.24 10.36 -8.42
C VAL A 190 -17.54 9.25 -9.21
N GLY A 191 -18.35 8.35 -9.75
CA GLY A 191 -17.87 7.28 -10.61
C GLY A 191 -18.95 6.83 -11.58
N ASN A 192 -18.57 5.96 -12.49
CA ASN A 192 -19.46 5.36 -13.46
C ASN A 192 -19.34 3.83 -13.41
N PRO A 193 -19.88 3.18 -12.34
CA PRO A 193 -19.83 1.73 -12.24
C PRO A 193 -20.71 1.10 -13.33
N PHE A 194 -20.19 0.07 -13.99
CA PHE A 194 -20.88 -0.73 -15.00
C PHE A 194 -21.29 0.00 -16.29
N GLY A 195 -20.81 1.23 -16.53
CA GLY A 195 -21.21 2.02 -17.71
C GLY A 195 -22.69 2.38 -17.76
N LEU A 196 -23.36 2.35 -16.61
CA LEU A 196 -24.70 2.86 -16.38
C LEU A 196 -24.64 4.35 -15.97
N ASP A 197 -25.73 4.88 -15.42
CA ASP A 197 -25.74 6.27 -14.92
C ASP A 197 -24.67 6.51 -13.85
N HIS A 198 -24.21 7.76 -13.76
CA HIS A 198 -23.21 8.16 -12.77
C HIS A 198 -23.67 7.88 -11.34
N THR A 199 -22.76 7.42 -10.51
CA THR A 199 -23.00 7.19 -9.08
C THR A 199 -22.29 8.28 -8.29
N VAL A 200 -23.05 9.01 -7.48
CA VAL A 200 -22.57 10.05 -6.58
C VAL A 200 -22.70 9.55 -5.15
N THR A 201 -21.60 9.56 -4.39
CA THR A 201 -21.60 9.25 -2.96
C THR A 201 -20.98 10.40 -2.18
N THR A 202 -21.44 10.62 -0.96
CA THR A 202 -20.95 11.70 -0.09
C THR A 202 -20.39 11.13 1.20
N GLY A 203 -19.45 11.83 1.78
CA GLY A 203 -18.81 11.50 3.04
C GLY A 203 -17.88 12.61 3.50
N THR A 204 -16.93 12.27 4.32
CA THR A 204 -15.94 13.22 4.87
C THR A 204 -14.51 12.74 4.65
N VAL A 205 -13.56 13.65 4.76
CA VAL A 205 -12.15 13.29 4.93
C VAL A 205 -11.98 12.66 6.32
N SER A 206 -11.72 11.37 6.38
CA SER A 206 -11.54 10.64 7.64
C SER A 206 -10.10 10.70 8.16
N ALA A 207 -9.11 10.80 7.26
CA ALA A 207 -7.68 10.97 7.58
C ALA A 207 -6.88 11.40 6.36
N MET A 208 -5.71 11.97 6.61
CA MET A 208 -4.73 12.33 5.59
C MET A 208 -3.44 11.53 5.76
N GLY A 209 -2.70 11.34 4.67
CA GLY A 209 -1.38 10.72 4.72
C GLY A 209 -1.38 9.21 4.92
N ARG A 210 -2.45 8.51 4.53
CA ARG A 210 -2.57 7.05 4.70
C ARG A 210 -1.69 6.29 3.72
N ARG A 211 -1.22 5.12 4.18
CA ARG A 211 -0.44 4.16 3.41
C ARG A 211 -1.03 2.77 3.62
N ILE A 212 -1.30 2.07 2.53
CA ILE A 212 -1.94 0.75 2.54
C ILE A 212 -1.17 -0.29 1.71
N GLY A 213 -0.05 0.11 1.08
CA GLY A 213 0.77 -0.76 0.22
C GLY A 213 0.21 -0.94 -1.19
N LEU A 214 -0.67 -0.05 -1.66
CA LEU A 214 -1.19 -0.05 -3.02
C LEU A 214 -0.11 0.36 -4.03
N ALA A 215 0.68 1.37 -3.68
CA ALA A 215 1.74 1.95 -4.51
C ALA A 215 2.96 2.34 -3.67
N LYS A 216 4.06 2.66 -4.33
CA LYS A 216 5.32 2.98 -3.63
C LYS A 216 5.30 4.36 -2.96
N TYR A 217 4.69 5.34 -3.62
CA TYR A 217 4.56 6.71 -3.11
C TYR A 217 3.11 6.98 -2.75
N GLU A 218 2.76 6.64 -1.52
CA GLU A 218 1.42 6.83 -0.97
C GLU A 218 1.40 7.97 0.04
N ASN A 219 0.41 8.83 -0.12
CA ASN A 219 0.03 9.88 0.82
C ASN A 219 -1.50 10.06 0.73
N LEU A 220 -2.24 8.93 0.87
CA LEU A 220 -3.63 8.83 0.49
C LEU A 220 -4.56 9.62 1.42
N ILE A 221 -5.63 10.18 0.83
CA ILE A 221 -6.79 10.71 1.54
C ILE A 221 -7.69 9.54 1.88
N GLN A 222 -8.01 9.36 3.17
CA GLN A 222 -9.03 8.42 3.61
C GLN A 222 -10.38 9.10 3.67
N THR A 223 -11.42 8.44 3.18
CA THR A 223 -12.82 8.93 3.23
C THR A 223 -13.79 7.81 3.59
N ASP A 224 -14.92 8.17 4.18
CA ASP A 224 -16.08 7.32 4.39
C ASP A 224 -17.15 7.49 3.29
N ALA A 225 -16.93 8.36 2.30
CA ALA A 225 -17.68 8.32 1.05
C ALA A 225 -17.58 6.93 0.42
N ALA A 226 -18.69 6.33 0.05
CA ALA A 226 -18.73 4.96 -0.43
C ALA A 226 -17.97 4.80 -1.75
N ILE A 227 -16.85 4.10 -1.70
CA ILE A 227 -16.07 3.70 -2.87
C ILE A 227 -16.33 2.23 -3.15
N ASN A 228 -16.79 1.93 -4.36
CA ASN A 228 -17.09 0.58 -4.83
C ASN A 228 -16.38 0.31 -6.16
N PRO A 229 -16.28 -0.96 -6.61
CA PRO A 229 -15.78 -1.28 -7.95
C PRO A 229 -16.52 -0.46 -9.02
N GLY A 230 -15.76 0.28 -9.83
CA GLY A 230 -16.27 1.23 -10.81
C GLY A 230 -16.00 2.69 -10.46
N ASN A 231 -15.87 3.07 -9.19
CA ASN A 231 -15.48 4.44 -8.80
C ASN A 231 -13.96 4.67 -8.88
N SER A 232 -13.14 3.61 -8.87
CA SER A 232 -11.67 3.73 -9.01
C SER A 232 -11.31 4.47 -10.30
N GLY A 233 -10.42 5.45 -10.21
CA GLY A 233 -10.04 6.36 -11.28
C GLY A 233 -10.93 7.60 -11.42
N GLY A 234 -12.12 7.61 -10.80
CA GLY A 234 -13.02 8.77 -10.74
C GLY A 234 -12.60 9.81 -9.70
N PRO A 235 -13.21 11.01 -9.73
CA PRO A 235 -12.85 12.10 -8.83
C PRO A 235 -13.40 11.92 -7.41
N LEU A 236 -12.63 12.38 -6.43
CA LEU A 236 -13.08 12.80 -5.11
C LEU A 236 -13.02 14.32 -5.08
N ALA A 237 -14.14 15.00 -4.89
CA ALA A 237 -14.23 16.46 -4.92
C ALA A 237 -14.61 17.06 -3.56
N ASN A 238 -14.29 18.34 -3.38
CA ASN A 238 -14.78 19.14 -2.26
C ASN A 238 -16.18 19.71 -2.58
N ILE A 239 -16.77 20.44 -1.64
CA ILE A 239 -18.08 21.08 -1.78
C ILE A 239 -18.14 22.21 -2.82
N HIS A 240 -17.01 22.62 -3.38
CA HIS A 240 -16.92 23.61 -4.46
C HIS A 240 -16.85 22.96 -5.85
N GLY A 241 -16.89 21.60 -5.91
CA GLY A 241 -16.75 20.84 -7.16
C GLY A 241 -15.31 20.73 -7.68
N GLU A 242 -14.34 21.11 -6.86
CA GLU A 242 -12.93 20.93 -7.19
C GLU A 242 -12.45 19.53 -6.83
N VAL A 243 -11.77 18.86 -7.77
CA VAL A 243 -11.19 17.52 -7.55
C VAL A 243 -10.01 17.61 -6.59
N ILE A 244 -10.16 17.05 -5.39
CA ILE A 244 -9.11 17.02 -4.36
C ILE A 244 -8.41 15.64 -4.29
N GLY A 245 -8.91 14.66 -5.03
CA GLY A 245 -8.28 13.35 -5.13
C GLY A 245 -8.83 12.50 -6.27
N ILE A 246 -8.11 11.41 -6.59
CA ILE A 246 -8.53 10.35 -7.52
C ILE A 246 -8.81 9.10 -6.70
N ASN A 247 -10.04 8.59 -6.73
CA ASN A 247 -10.44 7.38 -6.03
C ASN A 247 -9.57 6.21 -6.51
N ALA A 248 -9.00 5.43 -5.57
CA ALA A 248 -8.05 4.38 -5.93
C ALA A 248 -8.43 3.00 -5.38
N ALA A 249 -8.76 2.90 -4.11
CA ALA A 249 -8.93 1.61 -3.46
C ALA A 249 -9.88 1.70 -2.25
N ILE A 250 -10.23 0.52 -1.71
CA ILE A 250 -10.85 0.36 -0.41
C ILE A 250 -9.97 -0.51 0.49
N THR A 251 -10.03 -0.29 1.79
CA THR A 251 -9.44 -1.22 2.76
C THR A 251 -10.58 -2.03 3.38
N SER A 252 -10.61 -3.32 3.08
CA SER A 252 -11.72 -4.19 3.51
C SER A 252 -11.28 -5.64 3.68
N PRO A 253 -11.66 -6.32 4.76
CA PRO A 253 -11.42 -7.76 4.92
C PRO A 253 -12.26 -8.63 3.97
N SER A 254 -13.42 -8.13 3.52
CA SER A 254 -14.37 -8.88 2.68
C SER A 254 -14.31 -8.53 1.19
N GLY A 255 -13.53 -7.51 0.82
CA GLY A 255 -13.53 -6.94 -0.54
C GLY A 255 -14.69 -6.01 -0.85
N ALA A 256 -15.70 -5.88 0.03
CA ALA A 256 -16.77 -4.89 -0.08
C ALA A 256 -16.44 -3.64 0.74
N PHE A 257 -17.00 -2.49 0.36
CA PHE A 257 -16.80 -1.24 1.11
C PHE A 257 -17.20 -1.38 2.58
N ALA A 258 -16.31 -1.06 3.48
CA ALA A 258 -16.48 -1.16 4.93
C ALA A 258 -16.26 0.20 5.64
N GLY A 259 -16.57 1.32 4.98
CA GLY A 259 -16.38 2.66 5.52
C GLY A 259 -14.97 3.23 5.36
N ILE A 260 -14.10 2.58 4.58
CA ILE A 260 -12.71 3.02 4.39
C ILE A 260 -12.39 3.04 2.90
N GLY A 261 -12.57 4.21 2.29
CA GLY A 261 -12.14 4.52 0.93
C GLY A 261 -10.82 5.29 0.93
N MET A 262 -10.04 5.14 -0.15
CA MET A 262 -8.74 5.78 -0.34
C MET A 262 -8.70 6.51 -1.68
N ALA A 263 -8.17 7.74 -1.66
CA ALA A 263 -7.98 8.54 -2.86
C ALA A 263 -6.55 9.10 -2.93
N ILE A 264 -6.00 9.18 -4.14
CA ILE A 264 -4.69 9.78 -4.42
C ILE A 264 -4.88 11.31 -4.43
N PRO A 265 -4.13 12.09 -3.65
CA PRO A 265 -4.31 13.53 -3.54
C PRO A 265 -4.15 14.26 -4.89
N SER A 266 -4.94 15.31 -5.11
CA SER A 266 -4.88 16.13 -6.34
C SER A 266 -3.51 16.72 -6.59
N ASN A 267 -2.78 17.14 -5.55
CA ASN A 267 -1.43 17.69 -5.69
C ASN A 267 -0.41 16.65 -6.21
N THR A 268 -0.65 15.36 -5.94
CA THR A 268 0.10 14.26 -6.55
C THR A 268 -0.37 14.02 -7.97
N ALA A 269 -1.69 13.98 -8.18
CA ALA A 269 -2.31 13.71 -9.47
C ALA A 269 -1.90 14.74 -10.54
N THR A 270 -1.91 16.03 -10.21
CA THR A 270 -1.53 17.11 -11.16
C THR A 270 -0.05 17.08 -11.55
N LYS A 271 0.86 16.77 -10.61
CA LYS A 271 2.29 16.60 -10.92
C LYS A 271 2.54 15.42 -11.85
N VAL A 272 1.87 14.29 -11.57
CA VAL A 272 1.97 13.07 -12.41
C VAL A 272 1.36 13.33 -13.79
N LEU A 273 0.19 13.96 -13.86
CA LEU A 273 -0.48 14.35 -15.11
C LEU A 273 0.45 15.19 -16.01
N GLU A 274 1.08 16.23 -15.46
CA GLU A 274 2.00 17.08 -16.21
C GLU A 274 3.20 16.28 -16.76
N ALA A 275 3.78 15.40 -15.92
CA ALA A 275 4.91 14.58 -16.35
C ALA A 275 4.50 13.54 -17.42
N LEU A 276 3.37 12.88 -17.28
CA LEU A 276 2.85 11.92 -18.27
C LEU A 276 2.49 12.60 -19.58
N ARG A 277 1.87 13.78 -19.54
CA ARG A 277 1.50 14.56 -20.73
C ARG A 277 2.71 15.04 -21.53
N THR A 278 3.76 15.50 -20.83
CA THR A 278 4.93 16.12 -21.47
C THR A 278 6.03 15.13 -21.85
N LYS A 279 6.23 14.09 -21.03
CA LYS A 279 7.35 13.13 -21.13
C LYS A 279 6.92 11.69 -21.33
N GLY A 280 5.62 11.37 -21.26
CA GLY A 280 5.08 10.00 -21.29
C GLY A 280 5.45 9.12 -20.08
N LYS A 281 6.27 9.64 -19.17
CA LYS A 281 6.71 8.93 -17.95
C LYS A 281 6.97 9.91 -16.81
N VAL A 282 6.85 9.44 -15.59
CA VAL A 282 7.27 10.20 -14.40
C VAL A 282 8.71 9.85 -14.07
N VAL A 283 9.54 10.88 -14.01
CA VAL A 283 10.95 10.75 -13.65
C VAL A 283 11.15 11.33 -12.26
N ARG A 284 11.73 10.55 -11.34
CA ARG A 284 11.96 10.95 -9.96
C ARG A 284 13.43 10.93 -9.62
N GLY A 285 13.83 11.78 -8.70
CA GLY A 285 15.15 11.72 -8.09
C GLY A 285 15.37 10.36 -7.42
N PHE A 286 16.57 9.84 -7.55
CA PHE A 286 16.99 8.57 -6.99
C PHE A 286 18.31 8.75 -6.27
N LEU A 287 18.40 8.25 -5.02
CA LEU A 287 19.64 8.28 -4.21
C LEU A 287 20.35 6.93 -4.20
N GLY A 288 19.61 5.83 -4.19
CA GLY A 288 20.14 4.46 -4.22
C GLY A 288 20.55 3.94 -2.86
N VAL A 289 19.69 4.14 -1.88
CA VAL A 289 19.82 3.62 -0.51
C VAL A 289 18.61 2.78 -0.12
N GLU A 290 18.85 1.74 0.67
CA GLU A 290 17.81 1.07 1.45
C GLU A 290 17.76 1.73 2.83
N MET A 291 16.56 2.07 3.26
CA MET A 291 16.31 2.90 4.43
C MET A 291 15.54 2.14 5.49
N GLN A 292 15.81 2.46 6.74
CA GLN A 292 15.07 1.91 7.86
C GLN A 292 14.87 2.97 8.94
N ALA A 293 13.75 2.87 9.67
CA ALA A 293 13.48 3.74 10.81
C ALA A 293 14.53 3.56 11.91
N LEU A 294 14.98 4.66 12.51
CA LEU A 294 15.92 4.63 13.60
C LEU A 294 15.16 4.42 14.93
N THR A 295 15.23 3.19 15.46
CA THR A 295 14.67 2.93 16.81
C THR A 295 15.61 3.40 17.92
N PRO A 296 15.12 3.63 19.15
CA PRO A 296 15.98 3.99 20.28
C PRO A 296 17.13 2.99 20.52
N GLU A 297 16.85 1.70 20.36
CA GLU A 297 17.83 0.62 20.55
C GLU A 297 18.91 0.66 19.47
N LEU A 298 18.52 0.92 18.19
CA LEU A 298 19.47 1.09 17.10
C LEU A 298 20.30 2.37 17.27
N ALA A 299 19.68 3.47 17.67
CA ALA A 299 20.38 4.73 17.96
C ALA A 299 21.46 4.52 19.02
N GLN A 300 21.13 3.85 20.11
CA GLN A 300 22.08 3.51 21.16
C GLN A 300 23.19 2.56 20.67
N ALA A 301 22.83 1.48 19.95
CA ALA A 301 23.79 0.50 19.48
C ALA A 301 24.76 1.06 18.42
N LEU A 302 24.32 2.05 17.63
CA LEU A 302 25.10 2.74 16.60
C LEU A 302 25.83 3.99 17.13
N GLY A 303 25.60 4.37 18.39
CA GLY A 303 26.22 5.55 19.00
C GLY A 303 25.67 6.87 18.47
N ALA A 304 24.41 6.89 18.01
CA ALA A 304 23.76 8.12 17.60
C ALA A 304 23.40 8.97 18.83
N GLY A 305 23.59 10.29 18.72
CA GLY A 305 23.28 11.23 19.80
C GLY A 305 21.78 11.51 20.02
N GLY A 306 20.89 10.80 19.27
CA GLY A 306 19.44 10.98 19.33
C GLY A 306 18.73 9.91 18.48
N THR A 307 17.40 9.93 18.48
CA THR A 307 16.54 8.99 17.73
C THR A 307 15.95 9.62 16.46
N GLU A 308 16.33 10.85 16.14
CA GLU A 308 15.86 11.54 14.94
C GLU A 308 16.73 11.18 13.73
N GLY A 309 16.09 10.87 12.61
CA GLY A 309 16.76 10.56 11.37
C GLY A 309 16.37 9.21 10.79
N VAL A 310 17.00 8.86 9.66
CA VAL A 310 16.77 7.64 8.91
C VAL A 310 18.08 6.88 8.74
N LEU A 311 18.09 5.63 9.20
CA LEU A 311 19.25 4.75 9.08
C LEU A 311 19.38 4.22 7.66
N ILE A 312 20.55 4.36 7.06
CA ILE A 312 20.91 3.69 5.80
C ILE A 312 21.28 2.24 6.10
N ALA A 313 20.42 1.32 5.73
CA ALA A 313 20.64 -0.11 5.87
C ALA A 313 21.59 -0.63 4.78
N GLN A 314 21.44 -0.12 3.55
CA GLN A 314 22.32 -0.47 2.43
C GLN A 314 22.46 0.70 1.45
N VAL A 315 23.65 0.87 0.91
CA VAL A 315 23.94 1.72 -0.25
C VAL A 315 24.15 0.83 -1.47
N SER A 316 23.40 1.10 -2.54
CA SER A 316 23.60 0.38 -3.81
C SER A 316 24.93 0.80 -4.44
N PRO A 317 25.77 -0.15 -4.89
CA PRO A 317 26.96 0.18 -5.69
C PRO A 317 26.57 1.02 -6.91
N ASP A 318 27.47 1.87 -7.41
CA ASP A 318 27.28 2.75 -8.57
C ASP A 318 26.12 3.75 -8.49
N SER A 319 25.39 3.77 -7.36
CA SER A 319 24.31 4.73 -7.11
C SER A 319 24.84 6.15 -6.82
N PRO A 320 23.99 7.17 -6.91
CA PRO A 320 24.29 8.51 -6.42
C PRO A 320 24.82 8.54 -4.98
N ALA A 321 24.22 7.74 -4.09
CA ALA A 321 24.67 7.60 -2.70
C ALA A 321 26.07 7.03 -2.60
N GLY A 322 26.38 5.96 -3.33
CA GLY A 322 27.72 5.35 -3.35
C GLY A 322 28.77 6.32 -3.90
N LYS A 323 28.45 7.03 -4.99
CA LYS A 323 29.33 8.06 -5.56
C LYS A 323 29.58 9.25 -4.64
N ALA A 324 28.64 9.53 -3.74
CA ALA A 324 28.72 10.60 -2.74
C ALA A 324 29.39 10.14 -1.43
N ASP A 325 29.93 8.92 -1.33
CA ASP A 325 30.51 8.33 -0.12
C ASP A 325 29.51 8.19 1.04
N LEU A 326 28.19 8.04 0.76
CA LEU A 326 27.25 7.56 1.75
C LEU A 326 27.55 6.08 2.04
N ARG A 327 27.42 5.65 3.29
CA ARG A 327 27.79 4.31 3.75
C ARG A 327 26.67 3.64 4.53
N ASN A 328 26.71 2.33 4.59
CA ASN A 328 25.86 1.55 5.47
C ASN A 328 26.07 2.00 6.93
N GLY A 329 24.99 2.15 7.68
CA GLY A 329 25.01 2.62 9.05
C GLY A 329 25.08 4.14 9.22
N ASP A 330 25.09 4.94 8.16
CA ASP A 330 24.88 6.38 8.24
C ASP A 330 23.44 6.68 8.63
N ILE A 331 23.23 7.74 9.40
CA ILE A 331 21.92 8.20 9.80
C ILE A 331 21.68 9.56 9.14
N ILE A 332 20.78 9.62 8.17
CA ILE A 332 20.40 10.88 7.52
C ILE A 332 19.46 11.66 8.44
N THR A 333 19.86 12.86 8.82
CA THR A 333 19.08 13.76 9.68
C THR A 333 18.47 14.93 8.92
N ASN A 334 19.07 15.33 7.79
CA ASN A 334 18.59 16.46 6.99
C ASN A 334 18.93 16.24 5.50
N ILE A 335 18.05 16.68 4.61
CA ILE A 335 18.29 16.73 3.15
C ILE A 335 17.78 18.07 2.59
N ALA A 336 18.60 18.74 1.81
CA ALA A 336 18.28 20.05 1.22
C ALA A 336 17.76 21.08 2.24
N GLY A 337 18.33 21.10 3.45
CA GLY A 337 17.96 22.02 4.53
C GLY A 337 16.66 21.65 5.28
N ARG A 338 16.06 20.47 5.02
CA ARG A 338 14.82 20.00 5.64
C ARG A 338 15.07 18.76 6.48
N ALA A 339 14.55 18.75 7.72
CA ALA A 339 14.70 17.64 8.64
C ALA A 339 14.03 16.36 8.12
N VAL A 340 14.70 15.23 8.29
CA VAL A 340 14.23 13.90 7.88
C VAL A 340 13.82 13.14 9.14
N LYS A 341 12.52 12.86 9.28
CA LYS A 341 11.96 12.22 10.48
C LYS A 341 11.64 10.74 10.30
N SER A 342 11.47 10.28 9.05
CA SER A 342 11.16 8.88 8.75
C SER A 342 11.64 8.50 7.34
N PRO A 343 11.80 7.19 7.04
CA PRO A 343 12.16 6.70 5.70
C PRO A 343 11.22 7.22 4.62
N GLU A 344 9.93 7.32 4.91
CA GLU A 344 8.91 7.76 3.98
C GLU A 344 9.09 9.25 3.62
N VAL A 345 9.37 10.09 4.63
CA VAL A 345 9.64 11.52 4.42
C VAL A 345 10.88 11.69 3.54
N LEU A 346 11.96 10.93 3.82
CA LEU A 346 13.15 10.97 2.98
C LEU A 346 12.86 10.52 1.55
N GLN A 347 12.08 9.45 1.39
CA GLN A 347 11.68 8.93 0.10
C GLN A 347 10.88 9.96 -0.71
N GLU A 348 9.89 10.63 -0.10
CA GLU A 348 9.09 11.68 -0.73
C GLU A 348 9.94 12.89 -1.12
N MET A 349 10.85 13.31 -0.23
CA MET A 349 11.74 14.45 -0.48
C MET A 349 12.65 14.18 -1.68
N VAL A 350 13.30 13.01 -1.73
CA VAL A 350 14.15 12.60 -2.86
C VAL A 350 13.33 12.47 -4.15
N ALA A 351 12.15 11.84 -4.08
CA ALA A 351 11.28 11.65 -5.24
C ALA A 351 10.70 12.96 -5.79
N SER A 352 10.58 14.01 -4.97
CA SER A 352 10.09 15.33 -5.40
C SER A 352 11.15 16.16 -6.15
N MET A 353 12.40 15.72 -6.12
CA MET A 353 13.53 16.35 -6.82
C MET A 353 13.77 15.69 -8.17
N SER A 354 14.52 16.37 -9.05
CA SER A 354 14.84 15.87 -10.38
C SER A 354 16.18 15.10 -10.41
N PRO A 355 16.35 14.12 -11.31
CA PRO A 355 17.68 13.62 -11.63
C PRO A 355 18.60 14.75 -12.09
N GLY A 356 19.84 14.74 -11.59
CA GLY A 356 20.83 15.80 -11.82
C GLY A 356 20.85 16.88 -10.73
N ASP A 357 19.84 16.98 -9.88
CA ASP A 357 19.84 17.93 -8.77
C ASP A 357 20.97 17.60 -7.77
N LYS A 358 21.71 18.65 -7.38
CA LYS A 358 22.70 18.57 -6.30
C LYS A 358 22.01 18.80 -4.96
N VAL A 359 22.11 17.83 -4.07
CA VAL A 359 21.48 17.89 -2.77
C VAL A 359 22.51 17.78 -1.65
N SER A 360 22.39 18.67 -0.67
CA SER A 360 23.17 18.58 0.56
C SER A 360 22.45 17.66 1.56
N ILE A 361 23.18 16.70 2.10
CA ILE A 361 22.70 15.69 3.04
C ILE A 361 23.50 15.80 4.31
N GLU A 362 22.82 16.01 5.46
CA GLU A 362 23.45 15.97 6.77
C GLU A 362 23.24 14.56 7.35
N ILE A 363 24.33 13.98 7.80
CA ILE A 363 24.34 12.63 8.36
C ILE A 363 25.04 12.61 9.72
N VAL A 364 24.75 11.56 10.50
CA VAL A 364 25.56 11.15 11.63
C VAL A 364 26.26 9.85 11.28
N ARG A 365 27.60 9.86 11.27
CA ARG A 365 28.47 8.72 11.05
C ARG A 365 29.38 8.54 12.26
N ASP A 366 29.34 7.36 12.88
CA ASP A 366 30.12 7.05 14.10
C ASP A 366 29.94 8.09 15.24
N GLY A 367 28.69 8.54 15.42
CA GLY A 367 28.33 9.54 16.41
C GLY A 367 28.75 10.98 16.08
N LYS A 368 29.32 11.23 14.88
CA LYS A 368 29.78 12.56 14.44
C LYS A 368 28.93 13.11 13.32
N PRO A 369 28.46 14.36 13.40
CA PRO A 369 27.75 14.99 12.31
C PRO A 369 28.71 15.25 11.12
N GLN A 370 28.23 14.99 9.91
CA GLN A 370 28.93 15.24 8.65
C GLN A 370 27.95 15.77 7.61
N ARG A 371 28.49 16.50 6.63
CA ARG A 371 27.72 16.99 5.48
C ARG A 371 28.28 16.37 4.21
N ILE A 372 27.42 15.82 3.39
CA ILE A 372 27.72 15.16 2.12
C ILE A 372 26.91 15.82 1.01
N GLU A 373 27.52 15.98 -0.17
CA GLU A 373 26.82 16.43 -1.37
C GLU A 373 26.61 15.26 -2.32
N ALA A 374 25.36 15.03 -2.74
CA ALA A 374 25.03 13.99 -3.71
C ALA A 374 24.37 14.62 -4.95
N VAL A 375 24.59 14.02 -6.12
CA VAL A 375 23.86 14.34 -7.35
C VAL A 375 22.84 13.23 -7.55
N LEU A 376 21.55 13.57 -7.54
CA LEU A 376 20.48 12.58 -7.70
C LEU A 376 20.52 11.98 -9.12
N GLY A 377 20.23 10.69 -9.21
CA GLY A 377 20.13 9.95 -10.47
C GLY A 377 18.69 9.65 -10.87
N GLU A 378 18.51 8.99 -12.01
CA GLU A 378 17.27 8.34 -12.43
C GLU A 378 17.33 6.86 -12.05
N ARG A 379 16.24 6.29 -11.58
CA ARG A 379 16.16 4.89 -11.17
C ARG A 379 16.08 3.94 -12.38
N ALA A 380 17.02 3.01 -12.49
CA ALA A 380 16.93 1.90 -13.44
C ALA A 380 16.14 0.71 -12.85
N THR A 381 15.31 0.02 -13.65
CA THR A 381 14.50 -1.14 -13.21
C THR A 381 15.28 -2.46 -13.37
N VAL A 382 15.38 -3.28 -12.30
CA VAL A 382 16.02 -4.62 -12.32
C VAL A 382 15.19 -5.63 -11.50
N ALA A 383 15.13 -6.91 -11.96
CA ALA A 383 14.37 -8.04 -11.39
C ALA A 383 15.22 -9.04 -10.59
N ALA A 384 14.57 -9.91 -9.76
CA ALA A 384 15.19 -10.74 -8.70
C ALA A 384 14.95 -12.24 -8.78
N THR A 385 15.83 -13.10 -8.21
CA THR A 385 15.60 -14.51 -7.76
C THR A 385 16.70 -15.03 -6.81
N GLY A 386 16.39 -16.00 -5.93
CA GLY A 386 17.10 -16.48 -4.75
C GLY A 386 17.42 -17.96 -4.58
N GLU A 387 17.79 -18.43 -3.38
CA GLU A 387 17.68 -19.70 -2.58
C GLU A 387 18.94 -20.41 -2.01
N GLN A 388 18.89 -21.35 -1.09
CA GLN A 388 19.35 -21.57 0.29
C GLN A 388 20.28 -22.78 0.62
N THR A 389 20.94 -22.86 1.81
CA THR A 389 21.16 -23.88 2.90
C THR A 389 22.49 -23.75 3.69
N ALA A 390 22.81 -24.29 4.81
CA ALA A 390 22.54 -24.60 6.22
C ALA A 390 23.84 -25.04 7.04
N PRO A 391 23.84 -25.27 8.38
CA PRO A 391 24.21 -24.37 9.50
C PRO A 391 25.34 -24.82 10.49
N VAL A 392 25.76 -24.01 11.52
CA VAL A 392 26.28 -24.35 12.87
C VAL A 392 26.54 -23.16 13.82
N ALA A 393 26.36 -23.34 15.15
CA ALA A 393 26.68 -22.61 16.41
C ALA A 393 25.83 -21.40 16.84
N ALA A 394 25.34 -21.38 18.11
CA ALA A 394 24.29 -20.47 18.58
C ALA A 394 24.75 -19.44 19.62
N PHE A 395 24.65 -18.11 19.30
CA PHE A 395 24.68 -17.02 20.26
C PHE A 395 23.42 -16.14 20.08
N LEU A 396 22.83 -15.68 21.17
CA LEU A 396 21.52 -14.99 21.19
C LEU A 396 20.39 -15.81 20.54
N GLY A 397 20.59 -17.13 20.43
CA GLY A 397 19.69 -18.03 19.73
C GLY A 397 19.90 -18.08 18.23
N ILE A 398 21.00 -17.57 17.71
CA ILE A 398 21.40 -17.67 16.30
C ILE A 398 22.49 -18.72 16.17
N THR A 399 22.23 -19.70 15.30
CA THR A 399 23.26 -20.63 14.82
C THR A 399 23.71 -20.17 13.44
N VAL A 400 25.00 -20.00 13.22
CA VAL A 400 25.56 -19.55 11.94
C VAL A 400 26.48 -20.60 11.32
N GLN A 401 26.69 -20.50 10.01
CA GLN A 401 27.64 -21.28 9.24
C GLN A 401 28.32 -20.44 8.19
N ASP A 402 29.44 -20.93 7.67
CA ASP A 402 30.13 -20.32 6.54
C ASP A 402 29.27 -20.43 5.27
N LEU A 403 29.36 -19.40 4.44
CA LEU A 403 28.70 -19.37 3.15
C LEU A 403 29.52 -20.15 2.13
N THR A 404 29.05 -21.35 1.73
CA THR A 404 29.70 -22.13 0.68
C THR A 404 29.34 -21.65 -0.72
N PRO A 405 30.16 -21.92 -1.76
CA PRO A 405 29.85 -21.49 -3.13
C PRO A 405 28.48 -21.99 -3.64
N GLU A 406 28.11 -23.21 -3.29
CA GLU A 406 26.85 -23.85 -3.68
C GLU A 406 25.68 -23.12 -3.05
N VAL A 407 25.80 -22.79 -1.75
CA VAL A 407 24.80 -22.09 -0.97
C VAL A 407 24.69 -20.63 -1.39
N ALA A 408 25.82 -19.96 -1.65
CA ALA A 408 25.83 -18.60 -2.17
C ALA A 408 25.10 -18.51 -3.52
N ALA A 409 25.41 -19.43 -4.44
CA ALA A 409 24.73 -19.48 -5.75
C ALA A 409 23.22 -19.77 -5.62
N GLN A 410 22.85 -20.66 -4.70
CA GLN A 410 21.48 -21.05 -4.45
C GLN A 410 20.65 -19.91 -3.81
N LEU A 411 21.27 -19.10 -2.91
CA LEU A 411 20.64 -17.98 -2.21
C LEU A 411 20.77 -16.65 -2.94
N GLY A 412 21.54 -16.60 -4.02
CA GLY A 412 21.85 -15.37 -4.74
C GLY A 412 22.71 -14.41 -3.92
N TYR A 413 23.54 -14.93 -2.99
CA TYR A 413 24.52 -14.16 -2.25
C TYR A 413 25.89 -14.23 -2.95
N GLU A 414 26.70 -13.20 -2.79
CA GLU A 414 28.08 -13.22 -3.23
C GLU A 414 28.97 -13.87 -2.17
N MET A 415 30.02 -14.57 -2.60
CA MET A 415 30.97 -15.17 -1.68
C MET A 415 31.63 -14.10 -0.81
N ASN A 416 31.97 -14.48 0.42
CA ASN A 416 32.64 -13.61 1.41
C ASN A 416 31.81 -12.37 1.83
N GLN A 417 30.48 -12.41 1.70
CA GLN A 417 29.63 -11.30 2.13
C GLN A 417 29.08 -11.45 3.55
N GLY A 418 29.34 -12.53 4.26
CA GLY A 418 28.82 -12.75 5.59
C GLY A 418 28.75 -14.21 6.01
N VAL A 419 28.09 -14.47 7.13
CA VAL A 419 27.79 -15.82 7.64
C VAL A 419 26.30 -16.11 7.55
N LEU A 420 25.95 -17.32 7.17
CA LEU A 420 24.56 -17.73 6.99
C LEU A 420 23.92 -18.12 8.33
N VAL A 421 22.70 -17.64 8.58
CA VAL A 421 21.87 -18.07 9.70
C VAL A 421 21.33 -19.47 9.39
N ALA A 422 21.80 -20.40 10.13
CA ALA A 422 21.51 -21.80 10.00
C ALA A 422 20.25 -22.22 10.75
N GLU A 423 20.10 -21.72 11.98
CA GLU A 423 18.98 -21.98 12.85
C GLU A 423 18.74 -20.80 13.76
N VAL A 424 17.50 -20.56 14.13
CA VAL A 424 17.09 -19.57 15.12
C VAL A 424 16.32 -20.30 16.21
N ALA A 425 16.81 -20.22 17.43
CA ALA A 425 16.20 -20.90 18.57
C ALA A 425 14.83 -20.29 18.90
N PRO A 426 13.77 -21.09 19.04
CA PRO A 426 12.44 -20.59 19.43
C PRO A 426 12.48 -19.83 20.75
N GLY A 427 11.75 -18.69 20.84
CA GLY A 427 11.72 -17.84 22.01
C GLY A 427 12.97 -16.99 22.23
N SER A 428 13.97 -17.05 21.35
CA SER A 428 15.24 -16.31 21.46
C SER A 428 15.08 -14.82 21.21
N ALA A 429 16.10 -14.04 21.58
CA ALA A 429 16.18 -12.62 21.24
C ALA A 429 16.20 -12.42 19.71
N ALA A 430 16.86 -13.30 18.99
CA ALA A 430 16.94 -13.29 17.53
C ALA A 430 15.57 -13.53 16.87
N GLU A 431 14.81 -14.54 17.34
CA GLU A 431 13.47 -14.80 16.81
C GLU A 431 12.52 -13.62 17.03
N ARG A 432 12.51 -13.04 18.26
CA ARG A 432 11.72 -11.84 18.58
C ARG A 432 12.08 -10.63 17.73
N ALA A 433 13.35 -10.51 17.35
CA ALA A 433 13.82 -9.46 16.45
C ALA A 433 13.57 -9.78 14.97
N GLY A 434 13.03 -10.96 14.65
CA GLY A 434 12.65 -11.35 13.31
C GLY A 434 13.81 -11.87 12.45
N VAL A 435 14.88 -12.38 13.04
CA VAL A 435 15.93 -13.17 12.35
C VAL A 435 15.31 -14.48 11.90
N LYS A 436 15.64 -14.92 10.68
CA LYS A 436 15.13 -16.17 10.10
C LYS A 436 16.27 -17.03 9.60
N ARG A 437 16.04 -18.35 9.57
CA ARG A 437 16.91 -19.26 8.84
C ARG A 437 17.05 -18.83 7.39
N GLY A 438 18.28 -18.82 6.87
CA GLY A 438 18.60 -18.38 5.51
C GLY A 438 18.97 -16.90 5.41
N ASP A 439 18.83 -16.12 6.47
CA ASP A 439 19.36 -14.76 6.51
C ASP A 439 20.89 -14.78 6.51
N LEU A 440 21.52 -13.75 5.93
CA LEU A 440 22.98 -13.57 5.92
C LEU A 440 23.35 -12.46 6.90
N ILE A 441 24.21 -12.75 7.90
CA ILE A 441 24.76 -11.74 8.80
C ILE A 441 26.03 -11.18 8.17
N GLU A 442 26.01 -9.90 7.82
CA GLU A 442 27.13 -9.20 7.15
C GLU A 442 27.96 -8.37 8.12
N GLU A 443 27.34 -7.84 9.19
CA GLU A 443 28.03 -7.04 10.20
C GLU A 443 27.54 -7.38 11.62
N VAL A 444 28.47 -7.38 12.56
CA VAL A 444 28.22 -7.46 14.00
C VAL A 444 28.88 -6.27 14.68
N ALA A 445 28.11 -5.45 15.41
CA ALA A 445 28.62 -4.25 16.09
C ALA A 445 29.44 -3.33 15.16
N ARG A 446 29.02 -3.17 13.89
CA ARG A 446 29.68 -2.40 12.81
C ARG A 446 31.01 -2.96 12.32
N LYS A 447 31.33 -4.19 12.67
CA LYS A 447 32.44 -4.94 12.04
C LYS A 447 31.87 -5.86 10.99
N GLN A 448 32.39 -5.80 9.77
CA GLN A 448 32.09 -6.78 8.74
C GLN A 448 32.57 -8.16 9.18
N VAL A 449 31.81 -9.19 8.84
CA VAL A 449 32.14 -10.58 9.11
C VAL A 449 32.00 -11.37 7.82
N HIS A 450 32.97 -12.24 7.52
CA HIS A 450 33.05 -13.00 6.27
C HIS A 450 32.99 -14.51 6.48
N ASN A 451 33.24 -14.95 7.72
CA ASN A 451 33.26 -16.35 8.14
C ASN A 451 32.85 -16.46 9.62
N VAL A 452 32.63 -17.70 10.07
CA VAL A 452 32.17 -18.00 11.44
C VAL A 452 33.20 -17.55 12.49
N ASP A 453 34.49 -17.61 12.20
CA ASP A 453 35.51 -17.19 13.15
C ASP A 453 35.51 -15.68 13.38
N GLU A 454 35.36 -14.88 12.31
CA GLU A 454 35.21 -13.43 12.40
C GLU A 454 33.87 -13.02 13.09
N TYR A 455 32.79 -13.77 12.84
CA TYR A 455 31.53 -13.60 13.53
C TYR A 455 31.68 -13.81 15.04
N ASN A 456 32.32 -14.92 15.45
CA ASN A 456 32.54 -15.25 16.86
C ASN A 456 33.44 -14.20 17.55
N ALA A 457 34.50 -13.76 16.90
CA ALA A 457 35.41 -12.71 17.40
C ALA A 457 34.65 -11.35 17.56
N ALA A 458 33.79 -11.01 16.61
CA ALA A 458 33.00 -9.78 16.68
C ALA A 458 31.93 -9.83 17.80
N ILE A 459 31.29 -10.99 18.01
CA ILE A 459 30.37 -11.24 19.11
C ILE A 459 31.08 -11.13 20.45
N GLU A 460 32.23 -11.78 20.64
CA GLU A 460 33.00 -11.75 21.86
C GLU A 460 33.42 -10.33 22.22
N ALA A 461 33.93 -9.57 21.26
CA ALA A 461 34.28 -8.15 21.44
C ALA A 461 33.10 -7.24 21.79
N ALA A 462 31.89 -7.60 21.40
CA ALA A 462 30.67 -6.83 21.65
C ALA A 462 29.85 -7.35 22.84
N SER A 463 30.19 -8.49 23.43
CA SER A 463 29.40 -9.20 24.47
C SER A 463 29.17 -8.39 25.74
N SER A 464 30.03 -7.42 26.05
CA SER A 464 29.90 -6.51 27.20
C SER A 464 28.86 -5.40 26.99
N LYS A 465 28.40 -5.16 25.74
CA LYS A 465 27.40 -4.15 25.43
C LYS A 465 25.98 -4.66 25.80
N PRO A 466 25.07 -3.81 26.28
CA PRO A 466 23.71 -4.23 26.59
C PRO A 466 22.92 -4.65 25.36
N THR A 467 23.32 -4.17 24.18
CA THR A 467 22.67 -4.41 22.89
C THR A 467 23.73 -4.44 21.79
N ILE A 468 23.61 -5.38 20.86
CA ILE A 468 24.49 -5.48 19.71
C ILE A 468 23.68 -5.21 18.45
N ALA A 469 24.22 -4.35 17.58
CA ALA A 469 23.65 -4.12 16.25
C ALA A 469 24.18 -5.17 15.29
N PHE A 470 23.26 -5.83 14.57
CA PHE A 470 23.56 -6.77 13.48
C PHE A 470 23.05 -6.19 12.18
N ARG A 471 23.84 -6.22 11.13
CA ARG A 471 23.36 -6.01 9.76
C ARG A 471 23.06 -7.36 9.13
N ILE A 472 21.80 -7.58 8.81
CA ILE A 472 21.31 -8.86 8.31
C ILE A 472 20.67 -8.63 6.95
N ARG A 473 20.96 -9.52 6.00
CA ARG A 473 20.36 -9.57 4.67
C ARG A 473 19.41 -10.75 4.56
N SER A 474 18.17 -10.48 4.12
CA SER A 474 17.16 -11.49 3.76
C SER A 474 16.91 -11.40 2.25
N GLY A 475 17.47 -12.30 1.48
CA GLY A 475 17.49 -12.22 0.02
C GLY A 475 18.18 -10.94 -0.46
N LYS A 476 17.43 -9.99 -1.07
CA LYS A 476 17.99 -8.71 -1.55
C LYS A 476 17.86 -7.55 -0.56
N LEU A 477 17.13 -7.72 0.52
CA LEU A 477 16.86 -6.65 1.50
C LEU A 477 17.84 -6.76 2.68
N ALA A 478 18.58 -5.69 2.94
CA ALA A 478 19.40 -5.55 4.13
C ALA A 478 18.73 -4.68 5.19
N ARG A 479 18.92 -5.04 6.46
CA ARG A 479 18.37 -4.31 7.62
C ARG A 479 19.30 -4.42 8.82
N TYR A 480 19.24 -3.45 9.71
CA TYR A 480 19.86 -3.55 11.01
C TYR A 480 18.87 -4.07 12.05
N LEU A 481 19.35 -4.94 12.93
CA LEU A 481 18.63 -5.43 14.10
C LEU A 481 19.45 -5.14 15.35
N ALA A 482 18.78 -4.73 16.41
CA ALA A 482 19.39 -4.54 17.72
C ALA A 482 18.99 -5.71 18.63
N LEU A 483 19.92 -6.52 19.02
CA LEU A 483 19.68 -7.71 19.86
C LEU A 483 20.21 -7.44 21.26
N PRO A 484 19.37 -7.56 22.33
CA PRO A 484 19.80 -7.43 23.71
C PRO A 484 20.70 -8.64 24.07
N THR A 485 21.76 -8.40 24.82
CA THR A 485 22.72 -9.44 25.26
C THR A 485 22.33 -10.12 26.55
N LYS A 486 21.29 -9.60 27.23
CA LYS A 486 20.72 -10.14 28.49
C LYS A 486 19.22 -10.36 28.38
#